data_edc0e4c47620a9a603d0858d4860c5a3
#
_entry.id   edc0e4c47620a9a603d0858d4860c5a3
#
_cell.length_a   1.000
_cell.length_b   1.000
_cell.length_c   1.000
_cell.angle_alpha   90.00
_cell.angle_beta   90.00
_cell.angle_gamma   90.00
#
_symmetry.space_group_name_H-M   'P 1'
#
loop_
_entity.id
_entity.type
_entity.pdbx_description
1 polymer ?
#
loop_
_entity_poly.entity_id
_entity_poly.type
_entity_poly.pdbx_seq_one_letter_code
_entity_poly.pdbx_strand_id
1 'polypeptide(L)'
;MNERIVAVHGVRYQVKDVTRAVAFYTGHLGFKLEHQQLPAFASVSLGEYMLLLSGPGASGSRPMPGGQSQEPGGWNRVVLRVTDLPALIDALTKDGVRLRNQMEVGPGGRQIQIEDPDGNPIELFEPAQQTKQNR
;
A
#
# COMPACT_ATOMS: atom_id res chain seq x y z
N MET A 1 1.28 4.27 -29.33
CA MET A 1 1.26 4.90 -28.00
C MET A 1 0.02 5.78 -27.86
N ASN A 2 -0.63 5.73 -26.75
CA ASN A 2 -1.82 6.55 -26.52
C ASN A 2 -1.44 7.84 -25.79
N GLU A 3 -1.49 8.96 -26.50
CA GLU A 3 -1.10 10.24 -25.94
C GLU A 3 -2.09 10.80 -24.92
N ARG A 4 -3.27 10.21 -24.80
CA ARG A 4 -4.27 10.62 -23.82
C ARG A 4 -4.03 10.01 -22.45
N ILE A 5 -3.19 8.97 -22.37
CA ILE A 5 -2.77 8.40 -21.09
C ILE A 5 -1.46 9.07 -20.72
N VAL A 6 -1.49 9.96 -19.73
CA VAL A 6 -0.35 10.84 -19.46
C VAL A 6 0.54 10.36 -18.31
N ALA A 7 -0.02 9.65 -17.33
CA ALA A 7 0.77 9.20 -16.18
C ALA A 7 -0.05 8.25 -15.31
N VAL A 8 0.64 7.57 -14.38
CA VAL A 8 -0.04 6.90 -13.27
C VAL A 8 -0.34 7.98 -12.22
N HIS A 9 -1.62 8.17 -11.92
CA HIS A 9 -2.04 9.15 -10.91
C HIS A 9 -1.84 8.61 -9.50
N GLY A 10 -2.11 7.34 -9.28
CA GLY A 10 -1.97 6.70 -7.99
C GLY A 10 -2.58 5.31 -8.01
N VAL A 11 -2.55 4.65 -6.86
CA VAL A 11 -3.17 3.35 -6.67
C VAL A 11 -4.30 3.52 -5.67
N ARG A 12 -5.48 2.99 -6.00
CA ARG A 12 -6.65 3.11 -5.13
C ARG A 12 -6.81 1.86 -4.28
N TYR A 13 -6.89 2.08 -2.96
CA TYR A 13 -7.19 1.03 -1.99
C TYR A 13 -8.56 1.30 -1.39
N GLN A 14 -9.41 0.27 -1.39
CA GLN A 14 -10.71 0.35 -0.73
C GLN A 14 -10.49 0.16 0.78
N VAL A 15 -11.06 1.04 1.59
CA VAL A 15 -10.95 0.95 3.05
C VAL A 15 -12.31 1.18 3.68
N LYS A 16 -12.54 0.61 4.85
CA LYS A 16 -13.83 0.76 5.53
C LYS A 16 -13.86 1.96 6.47
N ASP A 17 -12.68 2.39 6.93
CA ASP A 17 -12.52 3.53 7.84
C ASP A 17 -11.31 4.32 7.40
N VAL A 18 -11.54 5.47 6.77
CA VAL A 18 -10.48 6.29 6.20
C VAL A 18 -9.54 6.83 7.28
N THR A 19 -10.08 7.25 8.43
CA THR A 19 -9.24 7.75 9.53
C THR A 19 -8.28 6.68 10.02
N ARG A 20 -8.76 5.46 10.18
CA ARG A 20 -7.95 4.31 10.58
C ARG A 20 -6.89 3.98 9.53
N ALA A 21 -7.27 4.02 8.26
CA ALA A 21 -6.33 3.77 7.18
C ALA A 21 -5.22 4.83 7.14
N VAL A 22 -5.57 6.11 7.24
CA VAL A 22 -4.57 7.18 7.30
C VAL A 22 -3.59 6.96 8.45
N ALA A 23 -4.10 6.61 9.62
CA ALA A 23 -3.23 6.36 10.78
C ALA A 23 -2.26 5.21 10.52
N PHE A 24 -2.71 4.16 9.84
CA PHE A 24 -1.86 3.02 9.49
C PHE A 24 -0.74 3.43 8.52
N TYR A 25 -1.12 4.04 7.39
CA TYR A 25 -0.14 4.37 6.35
C TYR A 25 0.84 5.45 6.79
N THR A 26 0.40 6.43 7.55
CA THR A 26 1.30 7.47 8.04
C THR A 26 2.11 7.01 9.26
N GLY A 27 1.50 6.29 10.18
CA GLY A 27 2.14 5.89 11.43
C GLY A 27 3.09 4.71 11.30
N HIS A 28 2.73 3.69 10.50
CA HIS A 28 3.55 2.48 10.37
C HIS A 28 4.43 2.49 9.13
N LEU A 29 3.99 3.11 8.04
CA LEU A 29 4.69 3.00 6.76
C LEU A 29 5.35 4.30 6.30
N GLY A 30 5.21 5.38 7.07
CA GLY A 30 5.92 6.63 6.77
C GLY A 30 5.34 7.42 5.61
N PHE A 31 4.12 7.14 5.19
CA PHE A 31 3.45 7.96 4.19
C PHE A 31 3.10 9.33 4.78
N LYS A 32 2.95 10.31 3.90
CA LYS A 32 2.55 11.65 4.24
C LYS A 32 1.09 11.87 3.84
N LEU A 33 0.29 12.43 4.73
CA LEU A 33 -1.08 12.80 4.38
C LEU A 33 -1.04 14.01 3.46
N GLU A 34 -1.64 13.87 2.27
CA GLU A 34 -1.71 14.96 1.31
C GLU A 34 -3.05 15.68 1.33
N HIS A 35 -4.14 14.93 1.37
CA HIS A 35 -5.48 15.50 1.33
C HIS A 35 -6.45 14.55 2.00
N GLN A 36 -7.49 15.11 2.61
CA GLN A 36 -8.57 14.27 3.13
C GLN A 36 -9.89 15.02 3.13
N GLN A 37 -10.96 14.27 2.88
CA GLN A 37 -12.33 14.69 3.06
C GLN A 37 -13.04 13.59 3.83
N LEU A 38 -12.97 13.67 5.13
CA LEU A 38 -13.55 12.64 5.98
C LEU A 38 -15.07 12.74 5.98
N PRO A 39 -15.76 11.62 6.09
CA PRO A 39 -15.24 10.27 6.29
C PRO A 39 -14.93 9.49 5.02
N ALA A 40 -15.06 10.09 3.85
CA ALA A 40 -15.12 9.34 2.59
C ALA A 40 -13.75 9.06 1.96
N PHE A 41 -12.76 9.95 2.09
CA PHE A 41 -11.59 9.88 1.25
C PHE A 41 -10.35 10.49 1.90
N ALA A 42 -9.18 9.94 1.56
CA ALA A 42 -7.88 10.57 1.82
C ALA A 42 -6.90 10.14 0.76
N SER A 43 -5.86 10.97 0.53
CA SER A 43 -4.70 10.57 -0.24
C SER A 43 -3.45 10.71 0.61
N VAL A 44 -2.56 9.74 0.47
CA VAL A 44 -1.28 9.70 1.16
C VAL A 44 -0.18 9.46 0.14
N SER A 45 1.02 9.96 0.40
CA SER A 45 2.12 9.84 -0.55
C SER A 45 3.39 9.34 0.10
N LEU A 46 4.20 8.67 -0.70
CA LEU A 46 5.56 8.29 -0.33
C LEU A 46 6.44 8.61 -1.52
N GLY A 47 7.31 9.61 -1.38
CA GLY A 47 8.03 10.16 -2.52
C GLY A 47 7.05 10.72 -3.53
N GLU A 48 7.17 10.30 -4.78
CA GLU A 48 6.31 10.76 -5.87
C GLU A 48 5.05 9.92 -6.05
N TYR A 49 4.88 8.88 -5.25
CA TYR A 49 3.80 7.91 -5.44
C TYR A 49 2.69 8.15 -4.46
N MET A 50 1.46 7.97 -4.94
CA MET A 50 0.27 8.30 -4.16
C MET A 50 -0.65 7.10 -4.04
N LEU A 51 -1.20 6.92 -2.83
CA LEU A 51 -2.30 5.99 -2.59
C LEU A 51 -3.56 6.79 -2.34
N LEU A 52 -4.65 6.34 -2.96
CA LEU A 52 -5.97 6.93 -2.79
C LEU A 52 -6.77 6.00 -1.89
N LEU A 53 -7.06 6.47 -0.68
CA LEU A 53 -7.78 5.67 0.33
C LEU A 53 -9.25 6.01 0.22
N SER A 54 -10.02 5.12 -0.39
CA SER A 54 -11.42 5.34 -0.70
C SER A 54 -12.31 4.58 0.28
N GLY A 55 -13.03 5.33 1.09
CA GLY A 55 -13.96 4.78 2.06
C GLY A 55 -15.40 4.80 1.57
N PRO A 56 -16.33 4.36 2.42
CA PRO A 56 -17.75 4.42 2.07
C PRO A 56 -18.17 5.85 1.75
N GLY A 57 -18.91 6.00 0.65
CA GLY A 57 -19.37 7.29 0.19
C GLY A 57 -18.46 8.00 -0.79
N ALA A 58 -17.22 7.53 -0.97
CA ALA A 58 -16.33 8.09 -1.97
C ALA A 58 -16.78 7.70 -3.38
N SER A 59 -16.50 8.56 -4.35
CA SER A 59 -16.84 8.25 -5.75
C SER A 59 -16.12 7.00 -6.24
N GLY A 60 -14.90 6.76 -5.75
CA GLY A 60 -14.11 5.59 -6.11
C GLY A 60 -14.54 4.30 -5.41
N SER A 61 -15.57 4.36 -4.55
CA SER A 61 -16.07 3.19 -3.81
C SER A 61 -17.51 2.84 -4.16
N ARG A 62 -18.09 3.50 -5.17
CA ARG A 62 -19.47 3.23 -5.54
C ARG A 62 -19.65 1.81 -6.05
N PRO A 63 -20.80 1.18 -5.79
CA PRO A 63 -21.05 -0.15 -6.33
C PRO A 63 -21.02 -0.15 -7.85
N MET A 64 -20.71 -1.32 -8.41
CA MET A 64 -20.79 -1.51 -9.85
C MET A 64 -22.23 -1.44 -10.34
N PRO A 65 -22.47 -1.22 -11.63
CA PRO A 65 -23.82 -1.13 -12.16
C PRO A 65 -24.71 -2.33 -11.80
N GLY A 66 -24.13 -3.52 -11.64
CA GLY A 66 -24.85 -4.72 -11.21
C GLY A 66 -25.06 -4.82 -9.71
N GLY A 67 -24.68 -3.82 -8.91
CA GLY A 67 -24.84 -3.80 -7.48
C GLY A 67 -23.68 -4.40 -6.68
N GLN A 68 -22.65 -4.91 -7.36
CA GLN A 68 -21.50 -5.51 -6.69
C GLN A 68 -20.68 -4.44 -5.98
N SER A 69 -20.40 -4.66 -4.69
CA SER A 69 -19.57 -3.74 -3.90
C SER A 69 -18.09 -3.89 -4.24
N GLN A 70 -17.36 -2.80 -4.15
CA GLN A 70 -15.91 -2.82 -4.27
C GLN A 70 -15.32 -3.11 -2.89
N GLU A 71 -14.86 -4.34 -2.68
CA GLU A 71 -14.38 -4.80 -1.39
C GLU A 71 -12.85 -4.62 -1.27
N PRO A 72 -12.33 -4.33 -0.05
CA PRO A 72 -10.89 -4.34 0.17
C PRO A 72 -10.31 -5.76 0.06
N GLY A 73 -8.98 -5.85 -0.01
CA GLY A 73 -8.28 -7.13 -0.08
C GLY A 73 -7.70 -7.39 -1.45
N GLY A 74 -7.68 -8.66 -1.84
CA GLY A 74 -7.14 -9.09 -3.12
C GLY A 74 -5.65 -9.35 -3.08
N TRP A 75 -5.02 -9.40 -4.26
CA TRP A 75 -3.60 -9.76 -4.40
C TRP A 75 -2.75 -8.67 -5.04
N ASN A 76 -3.35 -7.79 -5.84
CA ASN A 76 -2.63 -6.66 -6.40
C ASN A 76 -2.27 -5.70 -5.28
N ARG A 77 -1.04 -5.18 -5.33
CA ARG A 77 -0.52 -4.44 -4.19
C ARG A 77 0.56 -3.45 -4.59
N VAL A 78 0.71 -2.44 -3.78
CA VAL A 78 1.85 -1.54 -3.88
C VAL A 78 3.08 -2.28 -3.32
N VAL A 79 4.23 -2.06 -3.95
CA VAL A 79 5.50 -2.64 -3.51
C VAL A 79 6.36 -1.49 -3.01
N LEU A 80 6.75 -1.57 -1.73
CA LEU A 80 7.59 -0.56 -1.09
C LEU A 80 9.02 -1.09 -0.99
N ARG A 81 9.98 -0.33 -1.50
CA ARG A 81 11.38 -0.69 -1.34
C ARG A 81 11.81 -0.36 0.08
N VAL A 82 12.42 -1.30 0.76
CA VAL A 82 12.84 -1.14 2.15
C VAL A 82 14.31 -1.53 2.31
N THR A 83 14.88 -1.14 3.45
CA THR A 83 16.21 -1.59 3.88
C THR A 83 16.04 -2.43 5.13
N ASP A 84 16.94 -3.41 5.32
CA ASP A 84 16.94 -4.30 6.49
C ASP A 84 15.55 -4.87 6.77
N LEU A 85 15.06 -5.65 5.82
CA LEU A 85 13.71 -6.20 5.91
C LEU A 85 13.47 -7.00 7.20
N PRO A 86 14.40 -7.84 7.69
CA PRO A 86 14.15 -8.57 8.93
C PRO A 86 13.89 -7.64 10.13
N ALA A 87 14.64 -6.55 10.27
CA ALA A 87 14.42 -5.61 11.36
C ALA A 87 13.07 -4.90 11.22
N LEU A 88 12.69 -4.56 10.00
CA LEU A 88 11.40 -3.93 9.75
C LEU A 88 10.25 -4.88 10.09
N ILE A 89 10.35 -6.15 9.70
CA ILE A 89 9.35 -7.17 10.04
C ILE A 89 9.18 -7.25 11.56
N ASP A 90 10.29 -7.29 12.30
CA ASP A 90 10.23 -7.36 13.76
C ASP A 90 9.52 -6.13 14.35
N ALA A 91 9.85 -4.96 13.87
CA ALA A 91 9.25 -3.71 14.35
C ALA A 91 7.75 -3.68 14.07
N LEU A 92 7.34 -4.01 12.86
CA LEU A 92 5.93 -4.00 12.48
C LEU A 92 5.14 -5.06 13.24
N THR A 93 5.74 -6.24 13.45
CA THR A 93 5.09 -7.31 14.22
C THR A 93 4.85 -6.85 15.66
N LYS A 94 5.82 -6.19 16.28
CA LYS A 94 5.66 -5.65 17.64
C LYS A 94 4.56 -4.60 17.70
N ASP A 95 4.35 -3.87 16.64
CA ASP A 95 3.29 -2.85 16.55
C ASP A 95 1.93 -3.45 16.19
N GLY A 96 1.84 -4.78 16.06
CA GLY A 96 0.57 -5.46 15.77
C GLY A 96 0.18 -5.51 14.30
N VAL A 97 1.08 -5.17 13.39
CA VAL A 97 0.79 -5.24 11.95
C VAL A 97 0.74 -6.71 11.52
N ARG A 98 -0.29 -7.07 10.77
CA ARG A 98 -0.48 -8.46 10.33
C ARG A 98 0.37 -8.77 9.12
N LEU A 99 0.98 -9.96 9.14
CA LEU A 99 1.74 -10.50 8.02
C LEU A 99 0.87 -11.51 7.28
N ARG A 100 0.90 -11.50 5.94
CA ARG A 100 0.20 -12.50 5.14
C ARG A 100 0.98 -13.79 4.98
N ASN A 101 2.31 -13.69 4.98
CA ASN A 101 3.18 -14.83 4.74
C ASN A 101 4.47 -14.65 5.52
N GLN A 102 5.43 -15.52 5.26
CA GLN A 102 6.79 -15.41 5.77
C GLN A 102 7.68 -14.77 4.71
N MET A 103 8.83 -14.26 5.13
CA MET A 103 9.78 -13.67 4.21
C MET A 103 10.22 -14.67 3.16
N GLU A 104 10.07 -14.29 1.89
CA GLU A 104 10.48 -15.08 0.74
C GLU A 104 11.77 -14.51 0.17
N VAL A 105 12.72 -15.38 -0.16
CA VAL A 105 14.00 -14.98 -0.74
C VAL A 105 14.12 -15.53 -2.15
N GLY A 106 14.44 -14.65 -3.08
CA GLY A 106 14.64 -15.00 -4.47
C GLY A 106 15.87 -14.31 -5.03
N PRO A 107 16.18 -14.51 -6.34
CA PRO A 107 17.38 -13.90 -6.92
C PRO A 107 17.33 -12.38 -6.95
N GLY A 108 16.12 -11.78 -7.01
CA GLY A 108 15.97 -10.33 -7.06
C GLY A 108 16.03 -9.64 -5.70
N GLY A 109 15.95 -10.39 -4.60
CA GLY A 109 15.92 -9.83 -3.27
C GLY A 109 15.03 -10.64 -2.35
N ARG A 110 14.50 -10.00 -1.33
CA ARG A 110 13.62 -10.65 -0.36
C ARG A 110 12.38 -9.79 -0.11
N GLN A 111 11.29 -10.44 0.24
CA GLN A 111 10.00 -9.76 0.31
C GLN A 111 9.07 -10.43 1.29
N ILE A 112 8.07 -9.66 1.73
CA ILE A 112 6.97 -10.16 2.55
C ILE A 112 5.73 -9.32 2.24
N GLN A 113 4.56 -9.90 2.43
CA GLN A 113 3.30 -9.16 2.36
C GLN A 113 2.78 -8.89 3.75
N ILE A 114 2.42 -7.64 4.00
CA ILE A 114 1.71 -7.23 5.20
C ILE A 114 0.29 -6.82 4.81
N GLU A 115 -0.57 -6.61 5.80
CA GLU A 115 -1.94 -6.16 5.58
C GLU A 115 -2.21 -4.87 6.29
N ASP A 116 -2.96 -3.98 5.62
CA ASP A 116 -3.52 -2.83 6.31
C ASP A 116 -4.73 -3.26 7.17
N PRO A 117 -5.37 -2.35 7.93
CA PRO A 117 -6.50 -2.73 8.79
C PRO A 117 -7.68 -3.38 8.09
N ASP A 118 -7.82 -3.18 6.77
CA ASP A 118 -8.91 -3.74 5.99
C ASP A 118 -8.52 -5.00 5.22
N GLY A 119 -7.31 -5.50 5.44
CA GLY A 119 -6.82 -6.70 4.76
C GLY A 119 -6.24 -6.43 3.38
N ASN A 120 -6.01 -5.17 3.01
CA ASN A 120 -5.33 -4.85 1.76
C ASN A 120 -3.85 -5.20 1.86
N PRO A 121 -3.29 -5.86 0.83
CA PRO A 121 -1.88 -6.25 0.88
C PRO A 121 -0.95 -5.08 0.53
N ILE A 122 0.16 -5.03 1.22
CA ILE A 122 1.31 -4.20 0.87
C ILE A 122 2.53 -5.13 0.86
N GLU A 123 3.35 -5.04 -0.16
CA GLU A 123 4.59 -5.80 -0.22
C GLU A 123 5.75 -4.93 0.24
N LEU A 124 6.57 -5.47 1.13
CA LEU A 124 7.83 -4.87 1.53
C LEU A 124 8.93 -5.63 0.80
N PHE A 125 9.71 -4.93 0.00
CA PHE A 125 10.71 -5.53 -0.87
C PHE A 125 12.07 -4.91 -0.64
N GLU A 126 13.04 -5.76 -0.32
CA GLU A 126 14.43 -5.35 -0.20
C GLU A 126 15.21 -5.95 -1.37
N PRO A 127 15.71 -5.13 -2.31
CA PRO A 127 16.45 -5.64 -3.46
C PRO A 127 17.71 -6.37 -3.04
N ALA A 128 18.13 -7.34 -3.83
CA ALA A 128 19.41 -8.01 -3.63
C ALA A 128 20.52 -6.96 -3.67
N GLN A 129 21.51 -7.14 -2.79
CA GLN A 129 22.62 -6.22 -2.71
C GLN A 129 23.42 -6.26 -4.01
N GLN A 130 23.64 -5.08 -4.61
CA GLN A 130 24.41 -4.98 -5.83
C GLN A 130 25.90 -4.98 -5.54
N THR A 131 26.67 -5.56 -6.47
CA THR A 131 28.12 -5.46 -6.43
C THR A 131 28.54 -4.11 -7.02
N LYS A 132 29.81 -3.72 -6.76
CA LYS A 132 30.31 -2.43 -7.22
C LYS A 132 30.35 -2.31 -8.74
N GLN A 133 30.62 -3.38 -9.48
CA GLN A 133 30.67 -3.32 -10.92
C GLN A 133 29.28 -3.17 -11.56
N ASN A 134 28.22 -3.24 -10.84
CA ASN A 134 26.87 -3.05 -11.33
C ASN A 134 26.39 -1.60 -11.25
N ARG A 135 27.30 -0.68 -10.99
CA ARG A 135 26.92 0.73 -10.84
C ARG A 135 27.43 1.58 -11.96
#